data_12f763ec1367b8197679b3b3a94ab325
#
_entry.id   12f763ec1367b8197679b3b3a94ab325
#
_cell.length_a   1.000
_cell.length_b   1.000
_cell.length_c   1.000
_cell.angle_alpha   90.00
_cell.angle_beta   90.00
_cell.angle_gamma   90.00
#
_symmetry.space_group_name_H-M   'P 1'
#
loop_
_entity.id
_entity.type
_entity.pdbx_description
1 polymer ?
#
loop_
_entity_poly.entity_id
_entity_poly.type
_entity_poly.pdbx_seq_one_letter_code
_entity_poly.pdbx_strand_id
1 'polypeptide(L)'
;INASTLGGEIHTLSERHMNLYKMKTQPILDTFKPTEHSSEELQIRRDMCDLIHRAYGNQLFTSGQGTFSCKLSDGSIIITPYAKDRKYLEPEDLVLINKEGQCEAGKTPSRSILLHEKIYKNDPAIKTVIMAHPPYIMGFAVTDADFDARLIPESYIALKTVRKYPFGSSFMQPDLLAKEISIKNPVVIIENDCIIAAGTSLLSA
;
A
#
# COMPACT_ATOMS: atom_id res chain seq x y z
N ILE A 1 -19.45 -19.43 -26.36
CA ILE A 1 -19.90 -18.35 -25.45
C ILE A 1 -20.45 -17.24 -26.34
N ASN A 2 -21.71 -16.84 -26.13
CA ASN A 2 -22.34 -15.78 -26.92
C ASN A 2 -21.77 -14.41 -26.44
N ALA A 3 -21.43 -13.52 -27.38
CA ALA A 3 -20.88 -12.19 -27.08
C ALA A 3 -21.79 -11.35 -26.17
N SER A 4 -23.12 -11.52 -26.26
CA SER A 4 -24.06 -10.85 -25.36
C SER A 4 -23.98 -11.36 -23.92
N THR A 5 -23.72 -12.63 -23.69
CA THR A 5 -23.54 -13.23 -22.37
C THR A 5 -22.23 -12.75 -21.74
N LEU A 6 -21.14 -12.74 -22.51
CA LEU A 6 -19.85 -12.24 -22.03
C LEU A 6 -19.92 -10.75 -21.68
N GLY A 7 -20.58 -9.94 -22.50
CA GLY A 7 -20.80 -8.52 -22.22
C GLY A 7 -21.60 -8.29 -20.93
N GLY A 8 -22.63 -9.10 -20.67
CA GLY A 8 -23.42 -9.05 -19.43
C GLY A 8 -22.60 -9.44 -18.20
N GLU A 9 -21.78 -10.46 -18.28
CA GLU A 9 -20.90 -10.89 -17.18
C GLU A 9 -19.85 -9.83 -16.84
N ILE A 10 -19.20 -9.24 -17.83
CA ILE A 10 -18.22 -8.15 -17.64
C ILE A 10 -18.89 -6.95 -16.97
N HIS A 11 -20.07 -6.56 -17.42
CA HIS A 11 -20.82 -5.45 -16.85
C HIS A 11 -21.16 -5.71 -15.37
N THR A 12 -21.65 -6.88 -15.03
CA THR A 12 -21.98 -7.28 -13.65
C THR A 12 -20.77 -7.27 -12.73
N LEU A 13 -19.61 -7.79 -13.20
CA LEU A 13 -18.35 -7.74 -12.45
C LEU A 13 -17.87 -6.31 -12.22
N SER A 14 -17.93 -5.48 -13.25
CA SER A 14 -17.55 -4.07 -13.17
C SER A 14 -18.44 -3.31 -12.17
N GLU A 15 -19.75 -3.49 -12.20
CA GLU A 15 -20.66 -2.88 -11.22
C GLU A 15 -20.38 -3.35 -9.79
N ARG A 16 -20.12 -4.64 -9.59
CA ARG A 16 -19.76 -5.19 -8.27
C ARG A 16 -18.48 -4.55 -7.75
N HIS A 17 -17.43 -4.47 -8.54
CA HIS A 17 -16.18 -3.84 -8.14
C HIS A 17 -16.34 -2.35 -7.87
N MET A 18 -17.10 -1.63 -8.68
CA MET A 18 -17.40 -0.21 -8.45
C MET A 18 -18.18 0.02 -7.16
N ASN A 19 -19.15 -0.84 -6.84
CA ASN A 19 -19.89 -0.74 -5.59
C ASN A 19 -19.02 -1.01 -4.38
N LEU A 20 -18.15 -2.02 -4.43
CA LEU A 20 -17.16 -2.27 -3.37
C LEU A 20 -16.17 -1.11 -3.24
N TYR A 21 -15.68 -0.57 -4.36
CA TYR A 21 -14.75 0.55 -4.34
C TYR A 21 -15.32 1.82 -3.69
N LYS A 22 -16.63 2.07 -3.83
CA LYS A 22 -17.33 3.19 -3.15
C LYS A 22 -17.26 3.07 -1.62
N MET A 23 -17.07 1.87 -1.08
CA MET A 23 -16.92 1.63 0.36
C MET A 23 -15.52 2.02 0.88
N LYS A 24 -14.54 2.25 -0.02
CA LYS A 24 -13.20 2.71 0.33
C LYS A 24 -13.24 4.21 0.67
N THR A 25 -13.68 4.54 1.86
CA THR A 25 -13.83 5.93 2.34
C THR A 25 -12.52 6.48 2.90
N GLN A 26 -12.43 7.82 2.97
CA GLN A 26 -11.35 8.49 3.67
C GLN A 26 -11.54 8.30 5.18
N PRO A 27 -10.53 7.79 5.92
CA PRO A 27 -10.64 7.71 7.38
C PRO A 27 -10.67 9.11 8.00
N ILE A 28 -11.52 9.29 9.00
CA ILE A 28 -11.57 10.50 9.81
C ILE A 28 -10.63 10.29 10.98
N LEU A 29 -9.57 11.10 11.06
CA LEU A 29 -8.59 11.07 12.14
C LEU A 29 -8.62 12.41 12.87
N ASP A 30 -8.41 12.37 14.17
CA ASP A 30 -8.12 13.57 14.94
C ASP A 30 -6.85 14.24 14.42
N THR A 31 -6.70 15.52 14.62
CA THR A 31 -5.55 16.28 14.12
C THR A 31 -4.69 16.84 15.24
N PHE A 32 -3.40 16.94 14.99
CA PHE A 32 -2.43 17.58 15.86
C PHE A 32 -1.53 18.54 15.06
N LYS A 33 -0.92 19.49 15.73
CA LYS A 33 0.11 20.36 15.14
C LYS A 33 1.48 19.91 15.64
N PRO A 34 2.38 19.44 14.76
CA PRO A 34 3.76 19.16 15.14
C PRO A 34 4.43 20.43 15.67
N THR A 35 5.11 20.33 16.80
CA THR A 35 5.93 21.44 17.34
C THR A 35 7.33 21.41 16.79
N GLU A 36 7.86 20.21 16.55
CA GLU A 36 9.21 19.97 16.03
C GLU A 36 9.19 18.74 15.13
N HIS A 37 10.13 18.69 14.18
CA HIS A 37 10.39 17.53 13.33
C HIS A 37 11.72 16.90 13.73
N SER A 38 11.72 15.61 14.03
CA SER A 38 12.95 14.88 14.35
C SER A 38 13.87 14.74 13.13
N SER A 39 15.17 14.58 13.38
CA SER A 39 16.13 14.31 12.29
C SER A 39 15.80 13.01 11.54
N GLU A 40 15.31 11.99 12.26
CA GLU A 40 14.84 10.74 11.65
C GLU A 40 13.67 10.99 10.72
N GLU A 41 12.66 11.74 11.17
CA GLU A 41 11.50 12.09 10.34
C GLU A 41 11.91 12.82 9.07
N LEU A 42 12.73 13.86 9.18
CA LEU A 42 13.19 14.64 8.04
C LEU A 42 14.00 13.79 7.04
N GLN A 43 14.81 12.86 7.53
CA GLN A 43 15.56 11.95 6.67
C GLN A 43 14.63 10.96 5.96
N ILE A 44 13.70 10.33 6.68
CA ILE A 44 12.74 9.39 6.10
C ILE A 44 11.85 10.07 5.06
N ARG A 45 11.43 11.32 5.28
CA ARG A 45 10.66 12.07 4.28
C ARG A 45 11.43 12.22 2.96
N ARG A 46 12.72 12.55 3.00
CA ARG A 46 13.58 12.65 1.81
C ARG A 46 13.75 11.29 1.13
N ASP A 47 14.14 10.28 1.89
CA ASP A 47 14.39 8.93 1.37
C ASP A 47 13.13 8.31 0.73
N MET A 48 11.95 8.57 1.33
CA MET A 48 10.68 8.14 0.76
C MET A 48 10.38 8.83 -0.57
N CYS A 49 10.58 10.16 -0.68
CA CYS A 49 10.36 10.87 -1.94
C CYS A 49 11.30 10.37 -3.03
N ASP A 50 12.58 10.18 -2.72
CA ASP A 50 13.56 9.64 -3.68
C ASP A 50 13.16 8.24 -4.17
N LEU A 51 12.71 7.37 -3.27
CA LEU A 51 12.23 6.04 -3.64
C LEU A 51 10.95 6.10 -4.47
N ILE A 52 10.00 6.95 -4.09
CA ILE A 52 8.74 7.14 -4.80
C ILE A 52 9.00 7.64 -6.23
N HIS A 53 9.89 8.61 -6.42
CA HIS A 53 10.24 9.11 -7.75
C HIS A 53 10.90 8.02 -8.61
N ARG A 54 11.81 7.23 -8.03
CA ARG A 54 12.42 6.07 -8.72
C ARG A 54 11.37 5.03 -9.10
N ALA A 55 10.46 4.70 -8.18
CA ALA A 55 9.40 3.75 -8.42
C ALA A 55 8.39 4.25 -9.47
N TYR A 56 8.06 5.55 -9.47
CA TYR A 56 7.26 6.18 -10.52
C TYR A 56 7.94 6.09 -11.89
N GLY A 57 9.24 6.39 -11.96
CA GLY A 57 10.04 6.26 -13.19
C GLY A 57 10.10 4.82 -13.73
N ASN A 58 10.01 3.83 -12.86
CA ASN A 58 9.93 2.41 -13.20
C ASN A 58 8.49 1.90 -13.38
N GLN A 59 7.51 2.80 -13.45
CA GLN A 59 6.10 2.48 -13.72
C GLN A 59 5.47 1.51 -12.69
N LEU A 60 5.93 1.51 -11.45
CA LEU A 60 5.33 0.69 -10.39
C LEU A 60 3.95 1.21 -9.95
N PHE A 61 3.59 2.41 -10.33
CA PHE A 61 2.30 3.07 -10.18
C PHE A 61 2.26 4.33 -11.04
N THR A 62 1.09 4.94 -11.18
CA THR A 62 0.87 6.15 -11.99
C THR A 62 0.08 7.20 -11.24
N SER A 63 0.29 8.49 -11.57
CA SER A 63 -0.47 9.61 -11.01
C SER A 63 -0.49 9.60 -9.47
N GLY A 64 -1.65 9.68 -8.85
CA GLY A 64 -1.84 9.64 -7.39
C GLY A 64 -1.99 8.24 -6.80
N GLN A 65 -1.78 7.19 -7.58
CA GLN A 65 -1.85 5.80 -7.13
C GLN A 65 -0.59 5.41 -6.32
N GLY A 66 -0.67 4.26 -5.66
CA GLY A 66 0.39 3.77 -4.79
C GLY A 66 0.40 4.48 -3.43
N THR A 67 0.76 3.73 -2.41
CA THR A 67 0.90 4.24 -1.05
C THR A 67 2.20 3.72 -0.47
N PHE A 68 2.98 4.62 0.11
CA PHE A 68 4.20 4.31 0.84
C PHE A 68 4.04 4.79 2.26
N SER A 69 4.46 4.00 3.23
CA SER A 69 4.59 4.45 4.61
C SER A 69 5.84 3.90 5.27
N CYS A 70 6.34 4.65 6.24
CA CYS A 70 7.42 4.25 7.15
C CYS A 70 7.02 4.51 8.59
N LYS A 71 7.30 3.52 9.46
CA LYS A 71 7.17 3.65 10.90
C LYS A 71 8.49 4.15 11.50
N LEU A 72 8.44 5.25 12.22
CA LEU A 72 9.57 5.86 12.93
C LEU A 72 9.87 5.12 14.23
N SER A 73 11.02 5.42 14.82
CA SER A 73 11.47 4.80 16.07
C SER A 73 10.57 5.12 17.27
N ASP A 74 9.91 6.28 17.29
CA ASP A 74 8.95 6.70 18.31
C ASP A 74 7.56 6.08 18.15
N GLY A 75 7.32 5.32 17.07
CA GLY A 75 6.05 4.69 16.73
C GLY A 75 5.15 5.52 15.81
N SER A 76 5.51 6.77 15.49
CA SER A 76 4.83 7.59 14.49
C SER A 76 5.00 7.01 13.09
N ILE A 77 4.11 7.39 12.15
CA ILE A 77 4.12 6.88 10.77
C ILE A 77 4.18 8.07 9.81
N ILE A 78 5.11 8.02 8.86
CA ILE A 78 5.09 8.89 7.68
C ILE A 78 4.38 8.14 6.56
N ILE A 79 3.43 8.79 5.89
CA ILE A 79 2.66 8.17 4.80
C ILE A 79 2.45 9.17 3.66
N THR A 80 2.32 8.65 2.43
CA THR A 80 1.95 9.45 1.27
C THR A 80 0.57 10.11 1.43
N PRO A 81 0.40 11.34 0.94
CA PRO A 81 -0.89 12.05 1.01
C PRO A 81 -1.92 11.43 0.07
N TYR A 82 -3.19 11.71 0.33
CA TYR A 82 -4.29 11.40 -0.55
C TYR A 82 -4.26 12.27 -1.83
N ALA A 83 -4.56 11.67 -2.98
CA ALA A 83 -4.82 12.33 -4.27
C ALA A 83 -3.72 13.29 -4.79
N LYS A 84 -2.48 13.24 -4.28
CA LYS A 84 -1.36 14.00 -4.83
C LYS A 84 -0.60 13.17 -5.86
N ASP A 85 -0.16 13.79 -6.95
CA ASP A 85 0.65 13.13 -7.99
C ASP A 85 2.00 12.72 -7.41
N ARG A 86 2.34 11.46 -7.55
CA ARG A 86 3.59 10.87 -7.02
C ARG A 86 4.84 11.34 -7.75
N LYS A 87 4.68 11.82 -9.00
CA LYS A 87 5.79 12.37 -9.80
C LYS A 87 6.38 13.64 -9.18
N TYR A 88 5.54 14.44 -8.54
CA TYR A 88 5.91 15.78 -8.03
C TYR A 88 5.76 15.85 -6.50
N LEU A 89 5.88 14.71 -5.83
CA LEU A 89 5.75 14.64 -4.38
C LEU A 89 7.02 15.16 -3.72
N GLU A 90 6.86 16.11 -2.80
CA GLU A 90 7.95 16.68 -2.02
C GLU A 90 7.91 16.16 -0.57
N PRO A 91 9.04 16.19 0.16
CA PRO A 91 9.08 15.72 1.56
C PRO A 91 8.04 16.38 2.47
N GLU A 92 7.71 17.64 2.25
CA GLU A 92 6.73 18.42 3.00
C GLU A 92 5.29 17.96 2.75
N ASP A 93 5.03 17.31 1.63
CA ASP A 93 3.71 16.77 1.28
C ASP A 93 3.37 15.51 2.07
N LEU A 94 4.38 14.76 2.49
CA LEU A 94 4.19 13.55 3.27
C LEU A 94 3.50 13.88 4.60
N VAL A 95 2.65 12.97 5.03
CA VAL A 95 1.77 13.17 6.20
C VAL A 95 2.34 12.42 7.39
N LEU A 96 2.47 13.11 8.51
CA LEU A 96 2.82 12.51 9.80
C LEU A 96 1.55 12.06 10.52
N ILE A 97 1.53 10.81 10.94
CA ILE A 97 0.55 10.26 11.90
C ILE A 97 1.33 10.00 13.19
N ASN A 98 0.94 10.64 14.27
CA ASN A 98 1.62 10.46 15.55
C ASN A 98 1.30 9.10 16.19
N LYS A 99 2.00 8.71 17.22
CA LYS A 99 1.82 7.43 17.93
C LYS A 99 0.44 7.25 18.55
N GLU A 100 -0.31 8.33 18.74
CA GLU A 100 -1.70 8.33 19.19
C GLU A 100 -2.70 8.14 18.04
N GLY A 101 -2.24 8.03 16.77
CA GLY A 101 -3.07 7.86 15.58
C GLY A 101 -3.68 9.17 15.05
N GLN A 102 -3.19 10.33 15.51
CA GLN A 102 -3.67 11.63 15.04
C GLN A 102 -2.87 12.09 13.81
N CYS A 103 -3.57 12.75 12.89
CA CYS A 103 -3.01 13.24 11.63
C CYS A 103 -2.44 14.66 11.78
N GLU A 104 -1.32 14.92 11.11
CA GLU A 104 -0.76 16.26 10.95
C GLU A 104 -1.79 17.24 10.39
N ALA A 105 -2.04 18.34 11.10
CA ALA A 105 -3.08 19.30 10.76
C ALA A 105 -2.88 19.91 9.36
N GLY A 106 -3.98 20.02 8.62
CA GLY A 106 -3.97 20.56 7.25
C GLY A 106 -3.56 19.57 6.17
N LYS A 107 -3.24 18.32 6.53
CA LYS A 107 -2.90 17.25 5.59
C LYS A 107 -3.93 16.12 5.63
N THR A 108 -4.02 15.40 4.52
CA THR A 108 -4.92 14.24 4.39
C THR A 108 -4.10 13.02 3.98
N PRO A 109 -4.02 11.97 4.81
CA PRO A 109 -3.24 10.78 4.52
C PRO A 109 -3.92 9.92 3.43
N SER A 110 -3.18 8.97 2.85
CA SER A 110 -3.76 7.94 2.01
C SER A 110 -4.88 7.19 2.73
N ARG A 111 -5.92 6.80 1.99
CA ARG A 111 -7.06 6.02 2.51
C ARG A 111 -6.67 4.69 3.14
N SER A 112 -5.52 4.15 2.78
CA SER A 112 -5.02 2.86 3.29
C SER A 112 -4.30 2.97 4.64
N ILE A 113 -4.22 4.15 5.27
CA ILE A 113 -3.50 4.33 6.56
C ILE A 113 -3.93 3.31 7.62
N LEU A 114 -5.22 3.02 7.75
CA LEU A 114 -5.71 2.06 8.74
C LEU A 114 -5.18 0.63 8.51
N LEU A 115 -5.01 0.21 7.26
CA LEU A 115 -4.39 -1.07 6.94
C LEU A 115 -2.90 -1.06 7.32
N HIS A 116 -2.18 0.02 6.97
CA HIS A 116 -0.75 0.15 7.30
C HIS A 116 -0.51 0.10 8.82
N GLU A 117 -1.30 0.82 9.61
CA GLU A 117 -1.25 0.77 11.08
C GLU A 117 -1.45 -0.64 11.64
N LYS A 118 -2.43 -1.38 11.08
CA LYS A 118 -2.71 -2.76 11.48
C LYS A 118 -1.56 -3.70 11.15
N ILE A 119 -0.92 -3.53 9.98
CA ILE A 119 0.27 -4.30 9.61
C ILE A 119 1.42 -4.03 10.59
N TYR A 120 1.73 -2.76 10.89
CA TYR A 120 2.76 -2.38 11.85
C TYR A 120 2.47 -2.88 13.29
N LYS A 121 1.20 -2.95 13.66
CA LYS A 121 0.78 -3.47 14.97
C LYS A 121 0.90 -4.98 15.03
N ASN A 122 0.59 -5.68 13.93
CA ASN A 122 0.64 -7.13 13.84
C ASN A 122 2.08 -7.67 13.85
N ASP A 123 2.99 -7.03 13.12
CA ASP A 123 4.42 -7.39 13.09
C ASP A 123 5.29 -6.14 13.34
N PRO A 124 5.77 -5.95 14.60
CA PRO A 124 6.60 -4.80 14.96
C PRO A 124 7.94 -4.70 14.23
N ALA A 125 8.42 -5.79 13.62
CA ALA A 125 9.65 -5.79 12.84
C ALA A 125 9.47 -5.07 11.49
N ILE A 126 8.24 -4.95 10.99
CA ILE A 126 7.93 -4.19 9.79
C ILE A 126 8.13 -2.70 10.07
N LYS A 127 8.93 -2.04 9.23
CA LYS A 127 9.18 -0.60 9.26
C LYS A 127 8.63 0.13 8.04
N THR A 128 8.37 -0.59 6.94
CA THR A 128 7.88 -0.01 5.70
C THR A 128 6.77 -0.89 5.12
N VAL A 129 5.72 -0.24 4.62
CA VAL A 129 4.65 -0.88 3.85
C VAL A 129 4.43 -0.09 2.56
N ILE A 130 4.38 -0.81 1.45
CA ILE A 130 4.20 -0.26 0.10
C ILE A 130 2.98 -0.93 -0.54
N MET A 131 2.08 -0.13 -1.11
CA MET A 131 1.03 -0.59 -2.02
C MET A 131 1.34 -0.06 -3.41
N ALA A 132 1.44 -0.93 -4.40
CA ALA A 132 1.86 -0.56 -5.75
C ALA A 132 1.14 -1.40 -6.82
N HIS A 133 1.34 -1.04 -8.10
CA HIS A 133 0.70 -1.66 -9.26
C HIS A 133 1.74 -2.03 -10.34
N PRO A 134 2.81 -2.80 -10.00
CA PRO A 134 3.85 -3.15 -10.97
C PRO A 134 3.24 -3.94 -12.16
N PRO A 135 3.46 -3.53 -13.42
CA PRO A 135 2.71 -4.04 -14.56
C PRO A 135 2.75 -5.56 -14.71
N TYR A 136 3.91 -6.16 -14.49
CA TYR A 136 4.08 -7.60 -14.69
C TYR A 136 3.33 -8.43 -13.63
N ILE A 137 3.42 -8.05 -12.36
CA ILE A 137 2.73 -8.79 -11.30
C ILE A 137 1.22 -8.50 -11.28
N MET A 138 0.80 -7.32 -11.77
CA MET A 138 -0.62 -7.03 -11.95
C MET A 138 -1.29 -7.98 -12.96
N GLY A 139 -0.53 -8.57 -13.91
CA GLY A 139 -1.04 -9.66 -14.74
C GLY A 139 -1.58 -10.83 -13.93
N PHE A 140 -0.95 -11.17 -12.81
CA PHE A 140 -1.43 -12.20 -11.87
C PHE A 140 -2.62 -11.71 -11.03
N ALA A 141 -2.69 -10.41 -10.74
CA ALA A 141 -3.79 -9.84 -9.97
C ALA A 141 -5.11 -9.82 -10.73
N VAL A 142 -5.08 -9.73 -12.08
CA VAL A 142 -6.28 -9.63 -12.93
C VAL A 142 -6.63 -10.94 -13.67
N THR A 143 -5.93 -12.03 -13.38
CA THR A 143 -6.15 -13.35 -13.98
C THR A 143 -6.23 -14.42 -12.89
N ASP A 144 -6.69 -15.62 -13.26
CA ASP A 144 -6.70 -16.78 -12.36
C ASP A 144 -5.33 -17.45 -12.21
N ALA A 145 -4.30 -16.95 -12.93
CA ALA A 145 -2.94 -17.51 -12.84
C ALA A 145 -2.34 -17.27 -11.44
N ASP A 146 -1.70 -18.31 -10.92
CA ASP A 146 -0.95 -18.23 -9.67
C ASP A 146 0.47 -17.71 -9.91
N PHE A 147 0.95 -16.88 -8.99
CA PHE A 147 2.35 -16.44 -8.97
C PHE A 147 3.23 -17.47 -8.25
N ASP A 148 4.16 -18.08 -8.99
CA ASP A 148 5.12 -19.04 -8.42
C ASP A 148 6.52 -18.42 -8.26
N ALA A 149 6.86 -18.01 -7.04
CA ALA A 149 8.18 -17.45 -6.72
C ALA A 149 9.33 -18.47 -6.84
N ARG A 150 9.03 -19.78 -6.90
CA ARG A 150 10.06 -20.87 -6.93
C ARG A 150 10.81 -20.95 -8.25
N LEU A 151 10.33 -20.26 -9.29
CA LEU A 151 10.97 -20.27 -10.61
C LEU A 151 12.33 -19.56 -10.61
N ILE A 152 12.56 -18.64 -9.68
CA ILE A 152 13.81 -17.89 -9.51
C ILE A 152 14.24 -18.04 -8.04
N PRO A 153 15.42 -18.65 -7.76
CA PRO A 153 15.87 -18.91 -6.39
C PRO A 153 15.89 -17.67 -5.48
N GLU A 154 16.38 -16.54 -5.97
CA GLU A 154 16.44 -15.29 -5.25
C GLU A 154 15.04 -14.78 -4.89
N SER A 155 14.08 -14.88 -5.83
CA SER A 155 12.69 -14.54 -5.59
C SER A 155 12.07 -15.45 -4.53
N TYR A 156 12.36 -16.75 -4.56
CA TYR A 156 11.85 -17.68 -3.57
C TYR A 156 12.38 -17.42 -2.16
N ILE A 157 13.68 -17.08 -2.04
CA ILE A 157 14.30 -16.72 -0.77
C ILE A 157 13.64 -15.46 -0.18
N ALA A 158 13.39 -14.45 -1.01
CA ALA A 158 12.82 -13.17 -0.59
C ALA A 158 11.30 -13.24 -0.33
N LEU A 159 10.55 -13.86 -1.24
CA LEU A 159 9.09 -13.79 -1.27
C LEU A 159 8.41 -15.03 -0.69
N LYS A 160 9.10 -16.20 -0.72
CA LYS A 160 8.53 -17.49 -0.31
C LYS A 160 7.21 -17.79 -1.03
N THR A 161 6.08 -17.65 -0.32
CA THR A 161 4.74 -17.85 -0.88
C THR A 161 4.05 -16.51 -0.99
N VAL A 162 3.73 -16.10 -2.21
CA VAL A 162 2.91 -14.91 -2.47
C VAL A 162 1.45 -15.36 -2.62
N ARG A 163 0.60 -14.96 -1.68
CA ARG A 163 -0.81 -15.30 -1.69
C ARG A 163 -1.64 -14.22 -2.37
N LYS A 164 -2.73 -14.66 -3.02
CA LYS A 164 -3.71 -13.79 -3.64
C LYS A 164 -4.97 -13.71 -2.78
N TYR A 165 -5.48 -12.50 -2.57
CA TYR A 165 -6.67 -12.21 -1.77
C TYR A 165 -7.72 -11.51 -2.63
N PRO A 166 -9.03 -11.73 -2.37
CA PRO A 166 -10.10 -11.13 -3.15
C PRO A 166 -10.06 -9.61 -3.17
N PHE A 167 -10.59 -9.01 -4.24
CA PHE A 167 -10.80 -7.57 -4.33
C PHE A 167 -11.56 -7.03 -3.12
N GLY A 168 -11.07 -5.92 -2.57
CA GLY A 168 -11.67 -5.29 -1.39
C GLY A 168 -11.08 -5.75 -0.06
N SER A 169 -10.28 -6.83 0.00
CA SER A 169 -9.67 -7.32 1.25
C SER A 169 -8.89 -6.23 1.99
N SER A 170 -8.26 -5.29 1.26
CA SER A 170 -7.45 -4.21 1.82
C SER A 170 -8.25 -3.15 2.61
N PHE A 171 -9.55 -2.99 2.35
CA PHE A 171 -10.39 -1.98 2.98
C PHE A 171 -11.67 -2.54 3.63
N MET A 172 -12.13 -3.73 3.21
CA MET A 172 -13.28 -4.41 3.81
C MET A 172 -12.88 -5.28 5.02
N GLN A 173 -11.71 -5.90 4.96
CA GLN A 173 -11.22 -6.83 5.98
C GLN A 173 -9.75 -6.56 6.36
N PRO A 174 -9.40 -5.30 6.71
CA PRO A 174 -8.00 -4.92 6.93
C PRO A 174 -7.36 -5.67 8.10
N ASP A 175 -8.13 -6.05 9.13
CA ASP A 175 -7.62 -6.83 10.27
C ASP A 175 -7.23 -8.26 9.88
N LEU A 176 -7.99 -8.90 9.00
CA LEU A 176 -7.66 -10.24 8.53
C LEU A 176 -6.45 -10.18 7.59
N LEU A 177 -6.45 -9.25 6.66
CA LEU A 177 -5.35 -9.09 5.71
C LEU A 177 -4.03 -8.73 6.40
N ALA A 178 -4.06 -7.85 7.40
CA ALA A 178 -2.87 -7.48 8.16
C ALA A 178 -2.19 -8.67 8.86
N LYS A 179 -2.94 -9.68 9.30
CA LYS A 179 -2.40 -10.90 9.93
C LYS A 179 -1.65 -11.79 8.95
N GLU A 180 -1.95 -11.69 7.67
CA GLU A 180 -1.31 -12.47 6.60
C GLU A 180 0.04 -11.88 6.16
N ILE A 181 0.29 -10.61 6.51
CA ILE A 181 1.51 -9.87 6.13
C ILE A 181 2.47 -9.85 7.32
N SER A 182 3.68 -10.33 7.10
CA SER A 182 4.77 -10.38 8.09
C SER A 182 6.12 -10.37 7.39
N ILE A 183 7.21 -10.22 8.13
CA ILE A 183 8.56 -10.36 7.54
C ILE A 183 8.78 -11.76 6.93
N LYS A 184 8.07 -12.78 7.38
CA LYS A 184 8.15 -14.12 6.78
C LYS A 184 7.33 -14.27 5.50
N ASN A 185 6.26 -13.49 5.36
CA ASN A 185 5.38 -13.43 4.19
C ASN A 185 5.20 -11.96 3.81
N PRO A 186 6.22 -11.34 3.20
CA PRO A 186 6.28 -9.89 3.06
C PRO A 186 5.40 -9.34 1.93
N VAL A 187 4.93 -10.20 1.01
CA VAL A 187 4.18 -9.74 -0.18
C VAL A 187 2.87 -10.51 -0.32
N VAL A 188 1.81 -9.77 -0.63
CA VAL A 188 0.51 -10.31 -1.02
C VAL A 188 -0.03 -9.61 -2.27
N ILE A 189 -0.82 -10.32 -3.06
CA ILE A 189 -1.54 -9.79 -4.23
C ILE A 189 -3.01 -9.59 -3.84
N ILE A 190 -3.58 -8.43 -4.15
CA ILE A 190 -5.01 -8.17 -4.04
C ILE A 190 -5.60 -8.18 -5.44
N GLU A 191 -6.54 -9.08 -5.69
CA GLU A 191 -7.20 -9.23 -6.99
C GLU A 191 -7.77 -7.90 -7.47
N ASN A 192 -7.51 -7.56 -8.73
CA ASN A 192 -8.02 -6.37 -9.40
C ASN A 192 -7.74 -5.04 -8.67
N ASP A 193 -6.78 -5.00 -7.73
CA ASP A 193 -6.45 -3.80 -6.95
C ASP A 193 -4.94 -3.49 -7.00
N CYS A 194 -4.13 -4.19 -6.21
CA CYS A 194 -2.71 -3.85 -6.03
C CYS A 194 -1.89 -5.03 -5.52
N ILE A 195 -0.59 -4.83 -5.38
CA ILE A 195 0.25 -5.61 -4.46
C ILE A 195 0.50 -4.83 -3.19
N ILE A 196 0.72 -5.56 -2.09
CA ILE A 196 1.18 -5.00 -0.82
C ILE A 196 2.50 -5.67 -0.49
N ALA A 197 3.53 -4.87 -0.27
CA ALA A 197 4.84 -5.31 0.16
C ALA A 197 5.21 -4.68 1.51
N ALA A 198 5.87 -5.45 2.37
CA ALA A 198 6.32 -5.01 3.69
C ALA A 198 7.80 -5.37 3.90
N GLY A 199 8.50 -4.50 4.60
CA GLY A 199 9.94 -4.70 4.86
C GLY A 199 10.40 -4.08 6.16
N THR A 200 11.64 -4.41 6.54
CA THR A 200 12.32 -3.84 7.71
C THR A 200 12.94 -2.47 7.43
N SER A 201 12.96 -2.04 6.17
CA SER A 201 13.43 -0.74 5.71
C SER A 201 12.75 -0.36 4.39
N LEU A 202 12.91 0.89 3.94
CA LEU A 202 12.43 1.37 2.65
C LEU A 202 12.93 0.54 1.46
N LEU A 203 14.19 0.11 1.51
CA LEU A 203 14.80 -0.65 0.41
C LEU A 203 14.46 -2.13 0.43
N SER A 204 14.01 -2.67 1.58
CA SER A 204 13.67 -4.08 1.70
C SER A 204 12.20 -4.39 1.41
N ALA A 205 11.36 -3.37 1.38
CA ALA A 205 9.96 -3.47 0.98
C ALA A 205 9.80 -3.22 -0.53
#